data_a4975f00971ed934f4162d07dfb35614
#
_entry.id   a4975f00971ed934f4162d07dfb35614
#
_cell.length_a   1.000
_cell.length_b   1.000
_cell.length_c   1.000
_cell.angle_alpha   90.00
_cell.angle_beta   90.00
_cell.angle_gamma   90.00
#
_symmetry.space_group_name_H-M   'P 1'
#
loop_
_entity.id
_entity.type
_entity.pdbx_description
1 polymer ?
#
loop_
_entity_poly.entity_id
_entity_poly.type
_entity_poly.pdbx_seq_one_letter_code
_entity_poly.pdbx_strand_id
1 'polypeptide(L)'
;MDIIKFSFSEKIMQSQIDQRSRPSNVGILGMEVYFPQLYVDQGDLEAFDKVGKGKYTIGLGQTKMSFVNDREDVNSISMTCLKNLIQKYSIDPKQVGRLEVGTETLLDKSKSLKT
;
A
#
# COMPACT_ATOMS: atom_id res chain seq x y z
N MET A 1 -47.24 0.45 -27.96
CA MET A 1 -46.50 0.88 -26.77
C MET A 1 -45.30 -0.01 -26.64
N ASP A 2 -44.22 0.44 -27.31
CA ASP A 2 -43.08 -0.41 -27.64
C ASP A 2 -42.06 -0.44 -26.53
N ILE A 3 -41.90 -1.61 -25.96
CA ILE A 3 -40.80 -1.90 -25.02
C ILE A 3 -39.54 -2.12 -25.87
N ILE A 4 -38.76 -1.07 -26.03
CA ILE A 4 -37.49 -1.12 -26.74
C ILE A 4 -36.48 -1.92 -25.92
N LYS A 5 -36.03 -3.01 -26.52
CA LYS A 5 -35.06 -3.98 -26.02
C LYS A 5 -33.69 -3.37 -25.83
N PHE A 6 -33.26 -3.25 -24.61
CA PHE A 6 -31.85 -3.04 -24.22
C PHE A 6 -31.00 -4.32 -24.23
N SER A 7 -31.45 -5.37 -24.91
CA SER A 7 -30.83 -6.70 -24.90
C SER A 7 -29.61 -6.87 -25.81
N PHE A 8 -29.33 -5.93 -26.71
CA PHE A 8 -28.25 -6.12 -27.70
C PHE A 8 -26.90 -5.53 -27.25
N SER A 9 -26.94 -4.47 -26.48
CA SER A 9 -25.74 -3.79 -26.00
C SER A 9 -25.04 -4.54 -24.87
N GLU A 10 -25.81 -5.15 -23.96
CA GLU A 10 -25.25 -5.93 -22.84
C GLU A 10 -24.56 -7.21 -23.30
N LYS A 11 -25.11 -7.92 -24.29
CA LYS A 11 -24.47 -9.10 -24.86
C LYS A 11 -23.17 -8.79 -25.58
N ILE A 12 -23.08 -7.65 -26.26
CA ILE A 12 -21.84 -7.23 -26.94
C ILE A 12 -20.78 -6.83 -25.92
N MET A 13 -21.16 -6.09 -24.88
CA MET A 13 -20.21 -5.77 -23.79
C MET A 13 -19.74 -7.01 -23.03
N GLN A 14 -20.64 -7.94 -22.72
CA GLN A 14 -20.30 -9.18 -22.05
C GLN A 14 -19.38 -10.06 -22.91
N SER A 15 -19.62 -10.15 -24.23
CA SER A 15 -18.75 -10.88 -25.15
C SER A 15 -17.38 -10.26 -25.34
N GLN A 16 -17.25 -8.94 -25.20
CA GLN A 16 -15.95 -8.26 -25.27
C GLN A 16 -15.17 -8.39 -23.95
N ILE A 17 -15.84 -8.52 -22.81
CA ILE A 17 -15.20 -8.78 -21.52
C ILE A 17 -14.68 -10.23 -21.46
N ASP A 18 -15.42 -11.19 -21.99
CA ASP A 18 -15.03 -12.61 -22.03
C ASP A 18 -13.87 -12.91 -23.00
N GLN A 19 -13.64 -12.04 -23.98
CA GLN A 19 -12.55 -12.20 -24.97
C GLN A 19 -11.21 -11.60 -24.51
N ARG A 20 -11.15 -10.87 -23.40
CA ARG A 20 -9.88 -10.47 -22.82
C ARG A 20 -9.22 -11.68 -22.18
N SER A 21 -8.30 -12.30 -22.89
CA SER A 21 -7.45 -13.35 -22.31
C SER A 21 -6.87 -12.83 -21.00
N ARG A 22 -7.08 -13.56 -19.94
CA ARG A 22 -6.46 -13.21 -18.64
C ARG A 22 -4.96 -13.18 -18.85
N PRO A 23 -4.26 -12.14 -18.34
CA PRO A 23 -2.82 -12.08 -18.49
C PRO A 23 -2.20 -13.33 -17.84
N SER A 24 -1.26 -13.96 -18.56
CA SER A 24 -0.45 -15.06 -18.04
C SER A 24 0.80 -14.51 -17.38
N ASN A 25 1.40 -15.29 -16.50
CA ASN A 25 2.64 -14.95 -15.80
C ASN A 25 2.56 -13.65 -14.96
N VAL A 26 1.44 -13.47 -14.27
CA VAL A 26 1.26 -12.35 -13.34
C VAL A 26 1.97 -12.66 -12.03
N GLY A 27 2.77 -11.72 -11.54
CA GLY A 27 3.51 -11.88 -10.30
C GLY A 27 3.95 -10.53 -9.73
N ILE A 28 4.68 -10.56 -8.62
CA ILE A 28 5.25 -9.38 -7.98
C ILE A 28 6.52 -8.99 -8.74
N LEU A 29 6.52 -7.80 -9.35
CA LEU A 29 7.66 -7.27 -10.09
C LEU A 29 8.75 -6.72 -9.16
N GLY A 30 8.38 -6.13 -8.04
CA GLY A 30 9.32 -5.54 -7.09
C GLY A 30 8.67 -5.28 -5.75
N MET A 31 9.49 -5.17 -4.72
CA MET A 31 9.07 -4.83 -3.36
C MET A 31 10.04 -3.81 -2.77
N GLU A 32 9.50 -2.87 -2.01
CA GLU A 32 10.27 -1.87 -1.29
C GLU A 32 9.66 -1.63 0.08
N VAL A 33 10.51 -1.24 1.03
CA VAL A 33 10.12 -0.93 2.40
C VAL A 33 10.79 0.38 2.80
N TYR A 34 10.07 1.23 3.53
CA TYR A 34 10.59 2.44 4.12
C TYR A 34 10.43 2.39 5.64
N PHE A 35 11.50 2.72 6.34
CA PHE A 35 11.49 2.89 7.79
C PHE A 35 11.85 4.34 8.12
N PRO A 36 11.05 5.06 8.93
CA PRO A 36 11.44 6.35 9.49
C PRO A 36 12.78 6.26 10.21
N GLN A 37 13.56 7.34 10.18
CA GLN A 37 14.91 7.37 10.78
C GLN A 37 14.90 7.35 12.31
N LEU A 38 13.85 7.91 12.91
CA LEU A 38 13.68 7.93 14.35
C LEU A 38 13.10 6.60 14.83
N TYR A 39 13.63 6.09 15.90
CA TYR A 39 13.15 4.85 16.51
C TYR A 39 13.36 4.84 18.01
N VAL A 40 12.58 4.02 18.69
CA VAL A 40 12.76 3.62 20.09
C VAL A 40 13.26 2.19 20.11
N ASP A 41 14.29 1.93 20.91
CA ASP A 41 14.71 0.55 21.21
C ASP A 41 13.65 -0.13 22.07
N GLN A 42 13.24 -1.34 21.68
CA GLN A 42 12.15 -2.04 22.36
C GLN A 42 12.55 -2.53 23.77
N GLY A 43 13.85 -2.77 24.00
CA GLY A 43 14.33 -3.09 25.33
C GLY A 43 14.25 -1.89 26.29
N ASP A 44 14.56 -0.69 25.80
CA ASP A 44 14.41 0.55 26.56
C ASP A 44 12.93 0.85 26.83
N LEU A 45 12.07 0.59 25.86
CA LEU A 45 10.62 0.77 26.01
C LEU A 45 10.04 -0.22 27.05
N GLU A 46 10.49 -1.48 27.08
CA GLU A 46 10.11 -2.45 28.11
C GLU A 46 10.45 -1.93 29.52
N ALA A 47 11.64 -1.34 29.66
CA ALA A 47 12.08 -0.79 30.94
C ALA A 47 11.25 0.45 31.34
N PHE A 48 10.96 1.34 30.37
CA PHE A 48 10.15 2.54 30.57
C PHE A 48 8.71 2.19 30.98
N ASP A 49 8.07 1.24 30.29
CA ASP A 49 6.70 0.80 30.54
C ASP A 49 6.60 -0.12 31.76
N LYS A 50 7.73 -0.47 32.37
CA LYS A 50 7.80 -1.40 33.54
C LYS A 50 7.13 -2.75 33.26
N VAL A 51 7.25 -3.23 32.05
CA VAL A 51 6.75 -4.56 31.64
C VAL A 51 7.83 -5.63 31.77
N GLY A 52 7.42 -6.89 31.71
CA GLY A 52 8.38 -7.99 31.79
C GLY A 52 9.38 -7.94 30.61
N LYS A 53 10.66 -8.17 30.92
CA LYS A 53 11.73 -8.25 29.92
C LYS A 53 11.39 -9.30 28.86
N GLY A 54 11.52 -8.91 27.62
CA GLY A 54 11.18 -9.78 26.50
C GLY A 54 9.73 -9.65 25.99
N LYS A 55 8.90 -8.82 26.64
CA LYS A 55 7.50 -8.66 26.21
C LYS A 55 7.38 -8.10 24.78
N TYR A 56 8.20 -7.11 24.45
CA TYR A 56 8.22 -6.49 23.11
C TYR A 56 9.30 -7.11 22.24
N THR A 57 10.50 -7.28 22.78
CA THR A 57 11.64 -7.82 22.03
C THR A 57 11.44 -9.25 21.57
N ILE A 58 10.92 -10.12 22.44
CA ILE A 58 10.67 -11.54 22.14
C ILE A 58 9.20 -11.75 21.76
N GLY A 59 8.27 -11.22 22.55
CA GLY A 59 6.83 -11.46 22.37
C GLY A 59 6.28 -10.88 21.07
N LEU A 60 6.74 -9.70 20.67
CA LEU A 60 6.38 -9.08 19.38
C LEU A 60 7.44 -9.33 18.31
N GLY A 61 8.61 -9.87 18.66
CA GLY A 61 9.72 -10.09 17.73
C GLY A 61 10.30 -8.78 17.18
N GLN A 62 10.21 -7.67 17.92
CA GLN A 62 10.64 -6.35 17.50
C GLN A 62 11.86 -5.88 18.27
N THR A 63 12.90 -5.46 17.58
CA THR A 63 14.08 -4.84 18.21
C THR A 63 13.91 -3.33 18.34
N LYS A 64 13.32 -2.70 17.34
CA LYS A 64 13.15 -1.26 17.24
C LYS A 64 11.76 -0.93 16.72
N MET A 65 11.18 0.16 17.21
CA MET A 65 9.93 0.71 16.72
C MET A 65 10.19 2.11 16.15
N SER A 66 10.05 2.26 14.84
CA SER A 66 10.20 3.55 14.18
C SER A 66 8.97 4.43 14.39
N PHE A 67 9.18 5.73 14.43
CA PHE A 67 8.11 6.73 14.47
C PHE A 67 8.42 7.91 13.56
N VAL A 68 7.37 8.58 13.12
CA VAL A 68 7.44 9.75 12.24
C VAL A 68 7.72 11.02 13.04
N ASN A 69 8.44 11.97 12.43
CA ASN A 69 8.59 13.31 12.95
C ASN A 69 7.49 14.24 12.41
N ASP A 70 7.54 15.53 12.76
CA ASP A 70 6.58 16.56 12.36
C ASP A 70 6.56 16.86 10.84
N ARG A 71 7.52 16.34 10.09
CA ARG A 71 7.66 16.54 8.63
C ARG A 71 7.28 15.28 7.83
N GLU A 72 6.97 14.19 8.52
CA GLU A 72 6.61 12.91 7.91
C GLU A 72 5.16 12.59 8.20
N ASP A 73 4.47 12.13 7.19
CA ASP A 73 3.10 11.64 7.26
C ASP A 73 2.91 10.44 6.34
N VAL A 74 1.72 9.86 6.32
CA VAL A 74 1.41 8.71 5.47
C VAL A 74 1.64 8.99 3.98
N ASN A 75 1.42 10.23 3.53
CA ASN A 75 1.61 10.60 2.13
C ASN A 75 3.10 10.67 1.78
N SER A 76 3.89 11.36 2.59
CA SER A 76 5.34 11.49 2.36
C SER A 76 6.06 10.14 2.43
N ILE A 77 5.67 9.28 3.36
CA ILE A 77 6.19 7.91 3.50
C ILE A 77 5.85 7.09 2.25
N SER A 78 4.58 7.11 1.82
CA SER A 78 4.12 6.37 0.65
C SER A 78 4.81 6.83 -0.63
N MET A 79 4.95 8.15 -0.81
CA MET A 79 5.66 8.73 -1.95
C MET A 79 7.14 8.35 -1.95
N THR A 80 7.79 8.36 -0.81
CA THR A 80 9.20 7.97 -0.68
C THR A 80 9.40 6.51 -1.01
N CYS A 81 8.56 5.63 -0.44
CA CYS A 81 8.59 4.20 -0.73
C CYS A 81 8.38 3.92 -2.22
N LEU A 82 7.35 4.53 -2.83
CA LEU A 82 7.06 4.39 -4.25
C LEU A 82 8.20 4.90 -5.14
N LYS A 83 8.77 6.07 -4.82
CA LYS A 83 9.91 6.61 -5.55
C LYS A 83 11.10 5.66 -5.51
N ASN A 84 11.43 5.14 -4.35
CA ASN A 84 12.53 4.19 -4.17
C ASN A 84 12.29 2.91 -4.98
N LEU A 85 11.06 2.38 -4.94
CA LEU A 85 10.65 1.22 -5.72
C LEU A 85 10.86 1.44 -7.22
N ILE A 86 10.34 2.55 -7.76
CA ILE A 86 10.46 2.91 -9.17
C ILE A 86 11.92 3.03 -9.59
N GLN A 87 12.72 3.72 -8.79
CA GLN A 87 14.15 3.93 -9.08
C GLN A 87 14.93 2.61 -9.00
N LYS A 88 14.71 1.82 -7.97
CA LYS A 88 15.42 0.55 -7.73
C LYS A 88 15.23 -0.49 -8.84
N TYR A 89 14.01 -0.57 -9.35
CA TYR A 89 13.64 -1.56 -10.38
C TYR A 89 13.52 -0.95 -11.78
N SER A 90 13.86 0.33 -11.96
CA SER A 90 13.77 1.05 -13.25
C SER A 90 12.37 0.93 -13.88
N ILE A 91 11.33 1.05 -13.09
CA ILE A 91 9.94 0.94 -13.54
C ILE A 91 9.57 2.24 -14.27
N ASP A 92 9.02 2.14 -15.47
CA ASP A 92 8.43 3.29 -16.15
C ASP A 92 7.07 3.65 -15.50
N PRO A 93 6.93 4.85 -14.88
CA PRO A 93 5.68 5.25 -14.23
C PRO A 93 4.47 5.24 -15.18
N LYS A 94 4.68 5.39 -16.50
CA LYS A 94 3.61 5.34 -17.49
C LYS A 94 2.99 3.96 -17.66
N GLN A 95 3.67 2.92 -17.20
CA GLN A 95 3.16 1.55 -17.22
C GLN A 95 2.31 1.22 -15.98
N VAL A 96 2.30 2.09 -14.98
CA VAL A 96 1.51 1.91 -13.76
C VAL A 96 0.07 2.31 -14.04
N GLY A 97 -0.82 1.33 -14.15
CA GLY A 97 -2.25 1.57 -14.42
C GLY A 97 -3.08 1.85 -13.17
N ARG A 98 -2.56 1.52 -12.00
CA ARG A 98 -3.27 1.70 -10.72
C ARG A 98 -2.29 1.86 -9.58
N LEU A 99 -2.55 2.84 -8.71
CA LEU A 99 -1.84 3.06 -7.45
C LEU A 99 -2.84 3.04 -6.29
N GLU A 100 -2.55 2.26 -5.28
CA GLU A 100 -3.37 2.20 -4.07
C GLU A 100 -2.48 2.33 -2.83
N VAL A 101 -2.94 3.11 -1.86
CA VAL A 101 -2.33 3.23 -0.54
C VAL A 101 -3.35 2.83 0.51
N GLY A 102 -3.08 1.74 1.22
CA GLY A 102 -3.89 1.28 2.35
C GLY A 102 -3.35 1.88 3.65
N THR A 103 -4.19 2.58 4.39
CA THR A 103 -3.83 3.16 5.69
C THR A 103 -5.05 3.40 6.55
N GLU A 104 -4.87 3.37 7.87
CA GLU A 104 -5.87 3.78 8.86
C GLU A 104 -5.65 5.22 9.36
N THR A 105 -4.49 5.84 9.02
CA THR A 105 -4.04 7.14 9.53
C THR A 105 -4.08 8.25 8.47
N LEU A 106 -5.12 8.27 7.64
CA LEU A 106 -5.32 9.35 6.67
C LEU A 106 -5.45 10.71 7.35
N LEU A 107 -4.75 11.71 6.82
CA LEU A 107 -4.86 13.11 7.24
C LEU A 107 -6.26 13.68 6.93
N ASP A 108 -6.77 13.35 5.76
CA ASP A 108 -8.13 13.73 5.33
C ASP A 108 -8.94 12.47 5.00
N LYS A 109 -9.75 12.05 5.95
CA LYS A 109 -10.60 10.84 5.83
C LYS A 109 -11.73 11.00 4.81
N SER A 110 -11.99 12.22 4.32
CA SER A 110 -13.01 12.49 3.31
C SER A 110 -12.54 12.15 1.88
N LYS A 111 -11.25 11.94 1.69
CA LYS A 111 -10.63 11.68 0.38
C LYS A 111 -10.10 10.26 0.28
N SER A 112 -10.18 9.71 -0.91
CA SER A 112 -9.53 8.43 -1.24
C SER A 112 -8.08 8.66 -1.68
N LEU A 113 -7.18 7.78 -1.26
CA LEU A 113 -5.81 7.71 -1.78
C LEU A 113 -5.69 6.84 -3.05
N LYS A 114 -6.83 6.48 -3.66
CA LYS A 114 -6.84 5.75 -4.93
C LYS A 114 -6.70 6.72 -6.09
N THR A 115 -5.82 6.44 -7.01
CA THR A 115 -5.67 7.10 -8.30
C THR A 115 -5.58 6.08 -9.42
#